data_39cd50bd5500f5bc9260f696ed5aca44
#
_entry.id   39cd50bd5500f5bc9260f696ed5aca44
#
_cell.length_a   1.000
_cell.length_b   1.000
_cell.length_c   1.000
_cell.angle_alpha   90.00
_cell.angle_beta   90.00
_cell.angle_gamma   90.00
#
_symmetry.space_group_name_H-M   'P 1'
#
loop_
_entity.id
_entity.type
_entity.pdbx_description
1 polymer ?
#
loop_
_entity_poly.entity_id
_entity_poly.type
_entity_poly.pdbx_seq_one_letter_code
_entity_poly.pdbx_strand_id
1 'polypeptide(L)'
;MLIFNLKKEWFEKIKSGEKTHEYREVKPYWTNRLKFVMEILYEFDQKCYPCEIRLGYPKNTDYNKIIDAKILSIKIINGKNTDLKINKDVFDIEFEPISESEVKND
;
A
#
# COMPACT_ATOMS: atom_id res chain seq x y z
N MET A 1 -0.22 1.74 -12.54
CA MET A 1 -0.38 0.84 -11.40
C MET A 1 0.41 1.35 -10.21
N LEU A 2 -0.22 1.44 -9.05
CA LEU A 2 0.46 1.84 -7.82
C LEU A 2 1.17 0.64 -7.21
N ILE A 3 2.46 0.78 -6.98
CA ILE A 3 3.32 -0.31 -6.52
C ILE A 3 4.09 0.12 -5.28
N PHE A 4 4.10 -0.75 -4.26
CA PHE A 4 4.94 -0.59 -3.08
C PHE A 4 5.99 -1.68 -3.07
N ASN A 5 7.25 -1.30 -3.21
CA ASN A 5 8.37 -2.24 -3.14
C ASN A 5 8.89 -2.30 -1.71
N LEU A 6 8.94 -3.50 -1.13
CA LEU A 6 9.26 -3.70 0.26
C LEU A 6 10.45 -4.64 0.46
N LYS A 7 11.10 -4.48 1.61
CA LYS A 7 12.07 -5.45 2.10
C LYS A 7 11.34 -6.70 2.58
N LYS A 8 12.05 -7.82 2.65
CA LYS A 8 11.49 -9.12 3.01
C LYS A 8 10.73 -9.08 4.35
N GLU A 9 11.29 -8.43 5.35
CA GLU A 9 10.69 -8.33 6.68
C GLU A 9 9.25 -7.80 6.62
N TRP A 10 9.06 -6.69 5.91
CA TRP A 10 7.75 -6.05 5.81
C TRP A 10 6.80 -6.81 4.89
N PHE A 11 7.34 -7.33 3.78
CA PHE A 11 6.55 -8.12 2.84
C PHE A 11 5.95 -9.37 3.51
N GLU A 12 6.76 -10.08 4.31
CA GLU A 12 6.29 -11.28 5.01
C GLU A 12 5.22 -10.95 6.05
N LYS A 13 5.33 -9.82 6.74
CA LYS A 13 4.31 -9.36 7.69
C LYS A 13 2.99 -9.03 7.02
N ILE A 14 3.03 -8.47 5.82
CA ILE A 14 1.83 -8.21 5.03
C ILE A 14 1.22 -9.52 4.55
N LYS A 15 2.04 -10.42 4.07
CA LYS A 15 1.60 -11.73 3.57
C LYS A 15 0.92 -12.54 4.67
N SER A 16 1.39 -12.47 5.89
CA SER A 16 0.81 -13.18 7.03
C SER A 16 -0.43 -12.50 7.61
N GLY A 17 -0.73 -11.28 7.19
CA GLY A 17 -1.82 -10.51 7.75
C GLY A 17 -1.49 -9.72 9.01
N GLU A 18 -0.25 -9.83 9.50
CA GLU A 18 0.21 -9.10 10.68
C GLU A 18 0.25 -7.60 10.46
N LYS A 19 0.61 -7.17 9.23
CA LYS A 19 0.74 -5.76 8.86
C LYS A 19 -0.34 -5.42 7.82
N THR A 20 -1.16 -4.41 8.14
CA THR A 20 -2.24 -3.94 7.27
C THR A 20 -2.09 -2.47 6.85
N HIS A 21 -1.02 -1.83 7.28
CA HIS A 21 -0.72 -0.44 6.95
C HIS A 21 0.69 -0.33 6.39
N GLU A 22 0.86 0.54 5.39
CA GLU A 22 2.16 0.92 4.87
C GLU A 22 2.34 2.42 5.08
N TYR A 23 3.56 2.82 5.43
CA TYR A 23 3.87 4.21 5.73
C TYR A 23 4.90 4.73 4.75
N ARG A 24 4.64 5.92 4.19
CA ARG A 24 5.57 6.60 3.27
C ARG A 24 5.69 8.05 3.68
N GLU A 25 6.90 8.57 3.73
CA GLU A 25 7.13 9.98 4.06
C GLU A 25 6.43 10.88 3.03
N VAL A 26 5.87 11.99 3.50
CA VAL A 26 5.22 12.97 2.61
C VAL A 26 6.32 13.70 1.84
N LYS A 27 6.58 13.23 0.63
CA LYS A 27 7.57 13.75 -0.33
C LYS A 27 6.91 13.86 -1.70
N PRO A 28 7.44 14.70 -2.60
CA PRO A 28 6.84 14.88 -3.93
C PRO A 28 6.57 13.58 -4.68
N TYR A 29 7.49 12.61 -4.60
CA TYR A 29 7.31 11.31 -5.23
C TYR A 29 6.00 10.64 -4.80
N TRP A 30 5.76 10.51 -3.49
CA TRP A 30 4.56 9.85 -2.97
C TRP A 30 3.34 10.75 -3.02
N THR A 31 3.50 12.04 -2.77
CA THR A 31 2.40 13.01 -2.86
C THR A 31 1.77 12.99 -4.24
N ASN A 32 2.59 13.01 -5.29
CA ASN A 32 2.09 13.00 -6.66
C ASN A 32 1.36 11.71 -7.01
N ARG A 33 1.79 10.57 -6.46
CA ARG A 33 1.16 9.28 -6.72
C ARG A 33 -0.11 9.08 -5.90
N LEU A 34 -0.09 9.47 -4.63
CA LEU A 34 -1.21 9.22 -3.72
C LEU A 34 -2.31 10.27 -3.82
N LYS A 35 -2.01 11.46 -4.31
CA LYS A 35 -3.00 12.52 -4.52
C LYS A 35 -4.17 12.04 -5.37
N PHE A 36 -3.89 11.39 -6.48
CA PHE A 36 -4.91 10.85 -7.37
C PHE A 36 -5.74 9.77 -6.67
N VAL A 37 -5.08 8.89 -5.90
CA VAL A 37 -5.76 7.83 -5.15
C VAL A 37 -6.71 8.43 -4.13
N MET A 38 -6.27 9.45 -3.40
CA MET A 38 -7.11 10.15 -2.42
C MET A 38 -8.32 10.80 -3.08
N GLU A 39 -8.16 11.37 -4.27
CA GLU A 39 -9.27 11.89 -5.04
C GLU A 39 -10.31 10.81 -5.34
N ILE A 40 -9.85 9.65 -5.83
CA ILE A 40 -10.73 8.53 -6.15
C ILE A 40 -11.48 8.06 -4.91
N LEU A 41 -10.79 7.91 -3.77
CA LEU A 41 -11.42 7.43 -2.55
C LEU A 41 -12.39 8.42 -1.93
N TYR A 42 -12.02 9.69 -1.87
CA TYR A 42 -12.74 10.67 -1.05
C TYR A 42 -13.63 11.62 -1.84
N GLU A 43 -13.24 11.97 -3.06
CA GLU A 43 -14.06 12.85 -3.90
C GLU A 43 -15.04 12.08 -4.79
N PHE A 44 -14.59 10.94 -5.31
CA PHE A 44 -15.43 10.08 -6.13
C PHE A 44 -16.08 8.95 -5.36
N ASP A 45 -15.93 8.96 -4.03
CA ASP A 45 -16.60 8.03 -3.11
C ASP A 45 -16.41 6.56 -3.46
N GLN A 46 -15.23 6.20 -3.95
CA GLN A 46 -14.90 4.81 -4.21
C GLN A 46 -14.43 4.12 -2.93
N LYS A 47 -14.80 2.85 -2.76
CA LYS A 47 -14.51 2.09 -1.54
C LYS A 47 -13.05 1.68 -1.43
N CYS A 48 -12.36 1.52 -2.54
CA CYS A 48 -10.98 1.08 -2.56
C CYS A 48 -10.27 1.45 -3.85
N TYR A 49 -8.96 1.30 -3.85
CA TYR A 49 -8.12 1.54 -5.02
C TYR A 49 -7.09 0.42 -5.13
N PRO A 50 -6.94 -0.23 -6.31
CA PRO A 50 -6.01 -1.36 -6.45
C PRO A 50 -4.56 -0.93 -6.37
N CYS A 51 -3.73 -1.79 -5.79
CA CYS A 51 -2.29 -1.61 -5.76
C CYS A 51 -1.59 -2.98 -5.74
N GLU A 52 -0.28 -2.97 -5.92
CA GLU A 52 0.54 -4.15 -5.77
C GLU A 52 1.58 -3.93 -4.69
N ILE A 53 1.83 -4.96 -3.90
CA ILE A 53 2.88 -4.96 -2.90
C ILE A 53 3.90 -6.00 -3.35
N ARG A 54 5.14 -5.59 -3.52
CA ARG A 54 6.19 -6.41 -4.11
C ARG A 54 7.37 -6.61 -3.17
N LEU A 55 7.91 -7.82 -3.15
CA LEU A 55 9.16 -8.11 -2.46
C LEU A 55 10.32 -7.67 -3.35
N GLY A 56 10.96 -6.54 -2.98
CA GLY A 56 12.03 -5.97 -3.79
C GLY A 56 11.53 -5.55 -5.18
N TYR A 57 12.25 -5.96 -6.20
CA TYR A 57 11.94 -5.65 -7.59
C TYR A 57 11.82 -6.94 -8.40
N PRO A 58 10.75 -7.72 -8.19
CA PRO A 58 10.58 -9.02 -8.85
C PRO A 58 10.21 -8.85 -10.32
N LYS A 59 10.38 -9.92 -11.08
CA LYS A 59 9.81 -10.00 -12.43
C LYS A 59 8.29 -10.11 -12.31
N ASN A 60 7.56 -9.65 -13.33
CA ASN A 60 6.10 -9.72 -13.33
C ASN A 60 5.55 -11.14 -13.25
N THR A 61 6.38 -12.13 -13.50
CA THR A 61 6.03 -13.55 -13.42
C THR A 61 6.37 -14.18 -12.07
N ASP A 62 7.00 -13.45 -11.16
CA ASP A 62 7.34 -13.93 -9.82
C ASP A 62 6.14 -13.75 -8.87
N TYR A 63 5.06 -14.50 -9.13
CA TYR A 63 3.77 -14.30 -8.44
C TYR A 63 3.86 -14.46 -6.93
N ASN A 64 4.78 -15.28 -6.43
CA ASN A 64 4.98 -15.45 -4.99
C ASN A 64 5.65 -14.25 -4.31
N LYS A 65 6.14 -13.29 -5.09
CA LYS A 65 6.75 -12.05 -4.62
C LYS A 65 5.88 -10.82 -4.88
N ILE A 66 4.64 -11.04 -5.31
CA ILE A 66 3.70 -9.97 -5.64
C ILE A 66 2.37 -10.27 -4.94
N ILE A 67 1.89 -9.31 -4.18
CA ILE A 67 0.58 -9.38 -3.53
C ILE A 67 -0.30 -8.32 -4.16
N ASP A 68 -1.42 -8.75 -4.74
CA ASP A 68 -2.46 -7.83 -5.19
C ASP A 68 -3.25 -7.38 -3.98
N ALA A 69 -3.47 -6.09 -3.86
CA ALA A 69 -4.15 -5.51 -2.71
C ALA A 69 -5.04 -4.35 -3.13
N LYS A 70 -5.88 -3.92 -2.20
CA LYS A 70 -6.73 -2.74 -2.38
C LYS A 70 -6.51 -1.79 -1.22
N ILE A 71 -6.28 -0.53 -1.54
CA ILE A 71 -6.15 0.54 -0.56
C ILE A 71 -7.55 0.91 -0.08
N LEU A 72 -7.75 0.93 1.23
CA LEU A 72 -9.03 1.25 1.85
C LEU A 72 -9.08 2.69 2.35
N SER A 73 -7.96 3.23 2.80
CA SER A 73 -7.87 4.60 3.29
C SER A 73 -6.45 5.14 3.20
N ILE A 74 -6.34 6.45 3.12
CA ILE A 74 -5.05 7.16 3.18
C ILE A 74 -5.23 8.34 4.12
N LYS A 75 -4.37 8.42 5.13
CA LYS A 75 -4.36 9.53 6.09
C LYS A 75 -2.96 10.11 6.17
N ILE A 76 -2.85 11.36 6.62
CA ILE A 76 -1.55 11.96 6.91
C ILE A 76 -1.44 12.06 8.42
N ILE A 77 -0.41 11.44 8.98
CA ILE A 77 -0.16 11.40 10.42
C ILE A 77 1.32 11.71 10.68
N ASN A 78 1.68 11.93 11.95
CA ASN A 78 3.09 12.05 12.33
C ASN A 78 3.71 10.64 12.36
N GLY A 79 4.89 10.50 11.77
CA GLY A 79 5.55 9.21 11.61
C GLY A 79 6.30 8.68 12.83
N LYS A 80 6.27 9.39 13.95
CA LYS A 80 7.07 9.05 15.14
C LYS A 80 6.78 7.65 15.68
N ASN A 81 5.51 7.26 15.68
CA ASN A 81 5.06 5.95 16.19
C ASN A 81 4.75 4.95 15.08
N THR A 82 5.28 5.17 13.89
CA THR A 82 5.13 4.25 12.76
C THR A 82 6.42 3.45 12.54
N ASP A 83 6.40 2.56 11.56
CA ASP A 83 7.58 1.79 11.16
C ASP A 83 8.75 2.68 10.76
N LEU A 84 8.48 3.89 10.26
CA LEU A 84 9.49 4.83 9.83
C LEU A 84 10.20 5.53 10.99
N LYS A 85 9.53 5.67 12.11
CA LYS A 85 10.04 6.30 13.35
C LYS A 85 10.69 7.66 13.09
N ILE A 86 10.02 8.49 12.31
CA ILE A 86 10.48 9.85 11.98
C ILE A 86 9.48 10.87 12.49
N ASN A 87 9.98 11.99 13.00
CA ASN A 87 9.14 13.08 13.49
C ASN A 87 8.78 14.02 12.34
N LYS A 88 8.09 13.49 11.35
CA LYS A 88 7.63 14.19 10.15
C LYS A 88 6.30 13.60 9.72
N ASP A 89 5.57 14.32 8.87
CA ASP A 89 4.33 13.82 8.31
C ASP A 89 4.58 12.63 7.39
N VAL A 90 3.77 11.61 7.54
CA VAL A 90 3.81 10.41 6.69
C VAL A 90 2.40 10.10 6.21
N PHE A 91 2.33 9.46 5.04
CA PHE A 91 1.09 8.83 4.60
C PHE A 91 0.92 7.51 5.34
N ASP A 92 -0.24 7.33 5.95
CA ASP A 92 -0.69 6.09 6.55
C ASP A 92 -1.68 5.46 5.59
N ILE A 93 -1.26 4.39 4.93
CA ILE A 93 -2.02 3.73 3.87
C ILE A 93 -2.54 2.41 4.41
N GLU A 94 -3.84 2.32 4.62
CA GLU A 94 -4.49 1.08 5.02
C GLU A 94 -4.88 0.29 3.79
N PHE A 95 -4.56 -0.99 3.77
CA PHE A 95 -4.86 -1.85 2.63
C PHE A 95 -5.26 -3.24 3.08
N GLU A 96 -5.79 -4.00 2.15
CA GLU A 96 -6.24 -5.37 2.35
C GLU A 96 -5.83 -6.19 1.13
N PRO A 97 -5.15 -7.33 1.31
CA PRO A 97 -4.84 -8.22 0.19
C PRO A 97 -6.13 -8.72 -0.46
N ILE A 98 -6.12 -8.81 -1.78
CA ILE A 98 -7.23 -9.37 -2.54
C ILE A 98 -7.06 -10.88 -2.53
N SER A 99 -8.11 -11.60 -2.12
CA SER A 99 -8.08 -13.05 -2.10
C SER A 99 -8.04 -13.61 -3.52
N GLU A 100 -7.48 -14.81 -3.67
CA GLU A 100 -7.41 -15.49 -4.97
C GLU A 100 -8.80 -15.70 -5.56
N SER A 101 -9.80 -15.99 -4.71
CA SER A 101 -11.18 -16.16 -5.16
C SER A 101 -11.78 -14.85 -5.69
N GLU A 102 -11.43 -13.71 -5.12
CA GLU A 102 -11.87 -12.40 -5.61
C GLU A 102 -11.28 -12.11 -6.99
N VAL A 103 -10.01 -12.45 -7.18
CA VAL A 103 -9.31 -12.26 -8.47
C VAL A 103 -9.94 -13.12 -9.55
N LYS A 104 -10.30 -14.36 -9.22
CA LYS A 104 -10.90 -15.30 -10.19
C LYS A 104 -12.31 -14.92 -10.61
N ASN A 105 -13.01 -14.15 -9.82
CA ASN A 105 -14.38 -13.72 -10.10
C ASN A 105 -14.44 -12.45 -10.96
N ASP A 106 -13.31 -11.86 -11.21
CA ASP A 106 -13.20 -10.71 -12.09
C ASP A 106 -12.97 -11.14 -13.54
#